data_45421cefbee6a314c46da5236a7c0c70
#
_entry.id   45421cefbee6a314c46da5236a7c0c70
#
_cell.length_a   1.000
_cell.length_b   1.000
_cell.length_c   1.000
_cell.angle_alpha   90.00
_cell.angle_beta   90.00
_cell.angle_gamma   90.00
#
_symmetry.space_group_name_H-M   'P 1'
#
loop_
_entity.id
_entity.type
_entity.pdbx_description
1 polymer ?
#
loop_
_entity_poly.entity_id
_entity_poly.type
_entity_poly.pdbx_seq_one_letter_code
_entity_poly.pdbx_strand_id
1 'polypeptide(L)'
;MKILFAGGGTAGHINPALAVAGYIKEKHPDAEISYIGTANKLEAKLVPEKGYDFYTIDVAGFSRSLSPKGIAHNVSAVSKALTASNKVKKLLKEIDPDVVVGTGGYVSGPVLKAAQKMGFKTA
;
A
#
# COMPACT_ATOMS: atom_id res chain seq x y z
N MET A 1 -10.81 -16.44 -0.17
CA MET A 1 -9.43 -15.97 -0.25
C MET A 1 -9.42 -14.45 -0.19
N LYS A 2 -8.59 -13.90 0.68
CA LYS A 2 -8.45 -12.46 0.87
C LYS A 2 -7.05 -12.04 0.43
N ILE A 3 -6.96 -11.09 -0.48
CA ILE A 3 -5.69 -10.60 -1.02
C ILE A 3 -5.62 -9.09 -0.85
N LEU A 4 -4.53 -8.62 -0.28
CA LEU A 4 -4.27 -7.20 -0.10
C LEU A 4 -3.12 -6.78 -1.00
N PHE A 5 -3.38 -5.79 -1.86
CA PHE A 5 -2.35 -5.17 -2.69
C PHE A 5 -1.86 -3.88 -2.06
N ALA A 6 -0.59 -3.58 -2.27
CA ALA A 6 0.00 -2.31 -1.84
C ALA A 6 0.94 -1.79 -2.92
N GLY A 7 0.72 -0.57 -3.32
CA GLY A 7 1.53 0.06 -4.35
C GLY A 7 0.94 1.40 -4.75
N GLY A 8 1.72 2.23 -5.40
CA GLY A 8 1.16 3.50 -5.81
C GLY A 8 2.20 4.49 -6.31
N GLY A 9 1.71 5.70 -6.57
CA GLY A 9 2.48 6.81 -7.06
C GLY A 9 2.50 6.91 -8.57
N THR A 10 2.66 5.81 -9.28
CA THR A 10 2.70 5.80 -10.74
C THR A 10 1.86 4.66 -11.32
N ALA A 11 1.45 4.82 -12.58
CA ALA A 11 0.76 3.76 -13.31
C ALA A 11 1.59 2.47 -13.40
N GLY A 12 2.91 2.58 -13.46
CA GLY A 12 3.81 1.44 -13.48
C GLY A 12 3.75 0.56 -12.24
N HIS A 13 3.33 1.10 -11.10
CA HIS A 13 3.12 0.33 -9.86
C HIS A 13 1.67 -0.14 -9.71
N ILE A 14 0.73 0.64 -10.20
CA ILE A 14 -0.71 0.40 -10.01
C ILE A 14 -1.25 -0.61 -11.01
N ASN A 15 -0.91 -0.46 -12.29
CA ASN A 15 -1.45 -1.31 -13.36
C ASN A 15 -1.09 -2.79 -13.20
N PRO A 16 0.15 -3.18 -12.82
CA PRO A 16 0.43 -4.58 -12.53
C PRO A 16 -0.42 -5.16 -11.41
N ALA A 17 -0.64 -4.39 -10.33
CA ALA A 17 -1.50 -4.83 -9.24
C ALA A 17 -2.94 -5.04 -9.72
N LEU A 18 -3.50 -4.11 -10.48
CA LEU A 18 -4.86 -4.21 -11.01
C LEU A 18 -4.99 -5.36 -12.02
N ALA A 19 -3.97 -5.62 -12.82
CA ALA A 19 -3.95 -6.73 -13.76
C ALA A 19 -4.01 -8.08 -13.03
N VAL A 20 -3.18 -8.25 -12.01
CA VAL A 20 -3.19 -9.47 -11.18
C VAL A 20 -4.52 -9.62 -10.44
N ALA A 21 -5.01 -8.53 -9.85
CA ALA A 21 -6.30 -8.53 -9.16
C ALA A 21 -7.45 -8.95 -10.08
N GLY A 22 -7.48 -8.40 -11.30
CA GLY A 22 -8.48 -8.75 -12.30
C GLY A 22 -8.41 -10.22 -12.70
N TYR A 23 -7.22 -10.74 -12.90
CA TYR A 23 -7.03 -12.16 -13.21
C TYR A 23 -7.53 -13.06 -12.07
N ILE A 24 -7.20 -12.72 -10.83
CA ILE A 24 -7.66 -13.47 -9.66
C ILE A 24 -9.18 -13.46 -9.57
N LYS A 25 -9.82 -12.31 -9.77
CA LYS A 25 -11.28 -12.20 -9.75
C LYS A 25 -11.94 -13.01 -10.86
N GLU A 26 -11.32 -13.09 -12.02
CA GLU A 26 -11.80 -13.91 -13.12
C GLU A 26 -11.77 -15.40 -12.79
N LYS A 27 -10.68 -15.87 -12.18
CA LYS A 27 -10.49 -17.28 -11.79
C LYS A 27 -11.20 -17.65 -10.50
N HIS A 28 -11.31 -16.70 -9.58
CA HIS A 28 -11.92 -16.89 -8.25
C HIS A 28 -12.87 -15.72 -7.95
N PRO A 29 -14.12 -15.76 -8.48
CA PRO A 29 -15.05 -14.63 -8.34
C PRO A 29 -15.39 -14.27 -6.89
N ASP A 30 -15.24 -15.21 -5.96
CA ASP A 30 -15.47 -15.00 -4.53
C ASP A 30 -14.25 -14.47 -3.77
N ALA A 31 -13.12 -14.25 -4.45
CA ALA A 31 -11.95 -13.65 -3.81
C ALA A 31 -12.24 -12.22 -3.37
N GLU A 32 -11.82 -11.89 -2.16
CA GLU A 32 -11.94 -10.53 -1.61
C GLU A 32 -10.63 -9.80 -1.87
N ILE A 33 -10.69 -8.70 -2.60
CA ILE A 33 -9.51 -7.90 -2.97
C ILE A 33 -9.61 -6.53 -2.33
N SER A 34 -8.53 -6.17 -1.64
CA SER A 34 -8.35 -4.88 -0.98
C SER A 34 -7.05 -4.25 -1.46
N TYR A 35 -6.94 -2.94 -1.33
CA TYR A 35 -5.79 -2.20 -1.82
C TYR A 35 -5.42 -1.08 -0.84
N ILE A 36 -4.14 -0.94 -0.53
CA ILE A 36 -3.61 0.18 0.25
C ILE A 36 -2.77 1.07 -0.66
N GLY A 37 -3.08 2.34 -0.69
CA GLY A 37 -2.36 3.35 -1.45
C GLY A 37 -2.38 4.70 -0.75
N THR A 38 -2.11 5.77 -1.50
CA THR A 38 -2.16 7.14 -0.99
C THR A 38 -3.39 7.86 -1.53
N ALA A 39 -3.93 8.79 -0.75
CA ALA A 39 -5.16 9.49 -1.10
C ALA A 39 -5.02 10.45 -2.29
N ASN A 40 -3.79 10.92 -2.55
CA ASN A 40 -3.53 12.00 -3.52
C ASN A 40 -2.90 11.52 -4.83
N LYS A 41 -2.81 10.22 -5.05
CA LYS A 41 -2.17 9.65 -6.23
C LYS A 41 -3.18 8.91 -7.10
N LEU A 42 -2.71 8.42 -8.23
CA LEU A 42 -3.53 7.80 -9.27
C LEU A 42 -4.35 6.60 -8.75
N GLU A 43 -3.81 5.85 -7.81
CA GLU A 43 -4.49 4.70 -7.22
C GLU A 43 -5.81 5.06 -6.53
N ALA A 44 -5.90 6.26 -5.94
CA ALA A 44 -7.12 6.71 -5.28
C ALA A 44 -8.31 6.82 -6.24
N LYS A 45 -8.03 6.97 -7.52
CA LYS A 45 -9.05 7.00 -8.58
C LYS A 45 -9.23 5.62 -9.20
N LEU A 46 -8.13 4.98 -9.62
CA LEU A 46 -8.18 3.76 -10.41
C LEU A 46 -8.70 2.55 -9.63
N VAL A 47 -8.31 2.42 -8.37
CA VAL A 47 -8.69 1.24 -7.57
C VAL A 47 -10.19 1.21 -7.26
N PRO A 48 -10.81 2.30 -6.76
CA PRO A 48 -12.26 2.31 -6.55
C PRO A 48 -13.06 2.12 -7.83
N GLU A 49 -12.58 2.62 -8.97
CA GLU A 49 -13.23 2.42 -10.27
C GLU A 49 -13.35 0.95 -10.66
N LYS A 50 -12.43 0.11 -10.18
CA LYS A 50 -12.45 -1.34 -10.39
C LYS A 50 -13.34 -2.08 -9.38
N GLY A 51 -13.88 -1.38 -8.39
CA GLY A 51 -14.77 -1.97 -7.39
C GLY A 51 -14.05 -2.64 -6.23
N TYR A 52 -12.77 -2.42 -6.05
CA TYR A 52 -12.00 -2.96 -4.92
C TYR A 52 -12.05 -2.04 -3.71
N ASP A 53 -12.01 -2.62 -2.51
CA ASP A 53 -11.90 -1.84 -1.27
C ASP A 53 -10.56 -1.12 -1.24
N PHE A 54 -10.59 0.18 -0.97
CA PHE A 54 -9.40 1.03 -1.01
C PHE A 54 -9.17 1.69 0.34
N TYR A 55 -7.96 1.49 0.88
CA TYR A 55 -7.53 2.09 2.14
C TYR A 55 -6.32 2.98 1.88
N THR A 56 -6.17 4.04 2.65
CA THR A 56 -5.10 5.00 2.47
C THR A 56 -4.17 5.05 3.66
N ILE A 57 -2.88 5.27 3.36
CA ILE A 57 -1.88 5.62 4.37
C ILE A 57 -1.13 6.86 3.88
N ASP A 58 -0.57 7.62 4.81
CA ASP A 58 0.22 8.81 4.49
C ASP A 58 1.70 8.43 4.54
N VAL A 59 2.36 8.49 3.39
CA VAL A 59 3.76 8.15 3.24
C VAL A 59 4.51 9.28 2.52
N ALA A 60 5.82 9.41 2.82
CA ALA A 60 6.69 10.36 2.16
C ALA A 60 8.09 9.78 1.99
N GLY A 61 8.76 10.16 0.91
CA GLY A 61 10.16 9.83 0.71
C GLY A 61 11.07 10.77 1.49
N PHE A 62 12.33 10.36 1.69
CA PHE A 62 13.33 11.19 2.35
C PHE A 62 13.96 12.16 1.36
N SER A 63 14.20 13.40 1.81
CA SER A 63 14.99 14.38 1.07
C SER A 63 16.48 14.05 1.16
N ARG A 64 17.19 14.25 0.06
CA ARG A 64 18.65 14.15 0.02
C ARG A 64 19.34 15.45 0.39
N SER A 65 18.57 16.53 0.60
CA SER A 65 19.11 17.85 0.96
C SER A 65 19.54 17.88 2.43
N LEU A 66 20.71 18.44 2.67
CA LEU A 66 21.24 18.67 4.02
C LEU A 66 20.88 20.07 4.54
N SER A 67 20.10 20.86 3.78
CA SER A 67 19.60 22.16 4.23
C SER A 67 18.65 22.00 5.41
N PRO A 68 18.44 23.08 6.23
CA PRO A 68 17.45 23.02 7.30
C PRO A 68 16.06 22.58 6.83
N LYS A 69 15.66 23.01 5.64
CA LYS A 69 14.39 22.59 5.03
C LYS A 69 14.38 21.09 4.71
N GLY A 70 15.48 20.55 4.18
CA GLY A 70 15.60 19.12 3.90
C GLY A 70 15.60 18.28 5.17
N ILE A 71 16.26 18.74 6.24
CA ILE A 71 16.27 18.08 7.55
C ILE A 71 14.86 18.07 8.14
N ALA A 72 14.14 19.20 8.10
CA ALA A 72 12.76 19.28 8.58
C ALA A 72 11.84 18.34 7.79
N HIS A 73 12.02 18.24 6.48
CA HIS A 73 11.28 17.30 5.64
C HIS A 73 11.54 15.84 6.06
N ASN A 74 12.78 15.46 6.33
CA ASN A 74 13.14 14.10 6.74
C ASN A 74 12.56 13.75 8.12
N VAL A 75 12.55 14.69 9.07
CA VAL A 75 11.92 14.51 10.38
C VAL A 75 10.41 14.27 10.21
N SER A 76 9.75 15.08 9.37
CA SER A 76 8.34 14.90 9.04
C SER A 76 8.07 13.55 8.39
N ALA A 77 8.95 13.11 7.47
CA ALA A 77 8.83 11.81 6.82
C ALA A 77 8.93 10.64 7.81
N VAL A 78 9.84 10.72 8.80
CA VAL A 78 9.96 9.71 9.86
C VAL A 78 8.67 9.64 10.70
N SER A 79 8.13 10.79 11.10
CA SER A 79 6.87 10.87 11.85
C SER A 79 5.71 10.25 11.07
N LYS A 80 5.59 10.57 9.78
CA LYS A 80 4.57 9.98 8.90
C LYS A 80 4.74 8.47 8.75
N ALA A 81 5.98 8.00 8.62
CA ALA A 81 6.28 6.58 8.51
C ALA A 81 5.86 5.80 9.76
N LEU A 82 6.09 6.34 10.96
CA LEU A 82 5.66 5.72 12.21
C LEU A 82 4.14 5.65 12.32
N THR A 83 3.44 6.73 11.97
CA THR A 83 1.98 6.80 11.96
C THR A 83 1.41 5.82 10.93
N ALA A 84 1.98 5.78 9.73
CA ALA A 84 1.56 4.88 8.68
C ALA A 84 1.75 3.42 9.09
N SER A 85 2.85 3.08 9.74
CA SER A 85 3.11 1.72 10.22
C SER A 85 2.04 1.25 11.21
N ASN A 86 1.63 2.10 12.14
CA ASN A 86 0.56 1.78 13.09
C ASN A 86 -0.79 1.59 12.39
N LYS A 87 -1.10 2.43 11.41
CA LYS A 87 -2.33 2.32 10.62
C LYS A 87 -2.33 1.04 9.79
N VAL A 88 -1.20 0.70 9.16
CA VAL A 88 -1.05 -0.54 8.39
C VAL A 88 -1.28 -1.76 9.27
N LYS A 89 -0.70 -1.81 10.46
CA LYS A 89 -0.90 -2.92 11.40
C LYS A 89 -2.36 -3.09 11.77
N LYS A 90 -3.05 -1.99 12.01
CA LYS A 90 -4.48 -2.01 12.30
C LYS A 90 -5.29 -2.54 11.12
N LEU A 91 -5.00 -2.04 9.92
CA LEU A 91 -5.67 -2.49 8.69
C LEU A 91 -5.41 -3.97 8.42
N LEU A 92 -4.19 -4.46 8.63
CA LEU A 92 -3.86 -5.88 8.45
C LEU A 92 -4.64 -6.77 9.41
N LYS A 93 -4.84 -6.33 10.65
CA LYS A 93 -5.67 -7.06 11.62
C LYS A 93 -7.14 -7.10 11.19
N GLU A 94 -7.66 -5.98 10.70
CA GLU A 94 -9.07 -5.87 10.28
C GLU A 94 -9.34 -6.66 9.01
N ILE A 95 -8.45 -6.58 8.03
CA ILE A 95 -8.61 -7.26 6.73
C ILE A 95 -8.28 -8.74 6.85
N ASP A 96 -7.27 -9.07 7.64
CA ASP A 96 -6.76 -10.43 7.82
C ASP A 96 -6.51 -11.15 6.48
N PRO A 97 -5.64 -10.59 5.61
CA PRO A 97 -5.43 -11.16 4.28
C PRO A 97 -4.68 -12.48 4.31
N ASP A 98 -4.97 -13.34 3.34
CA ASP A 98 -4.20 -14.58 3.14
C ASP A 98 -2.82 -14.29 2.54
N VAL A 99 -2.72 -13.25 1.72
CA VAL A 99 -1.46 -12.80 1.13
C VAL A 99 -1.47 -11.28 0.92
N VAL A 100 -0.30 -10.66 1.10
CA VAL A 100 -0.07 -9.24 0.83
C VAL A 100 0.91 -9.11 -0.32
N VAL A 101 0.50 -8.41 -1.39
CA VAL A 101 1.28 -8.25 -2.62
C VAL A 101 1.72 -6.80 -2.77
N GLY A 102 3.03 -6.57 -2.84
CA GLY A 102 3.59 -5.24 -3.09
C GLY A 102 4.02 -5.08 -4.53
N THR A 103 3.67 -3.96 -5.15
CA THR A 103 3.99 -3.70 -6.56
C THR A 103 4.91 -2.49 -6.76
N GLY A 104 5.32 -1.83 -5.68
CA GLY A 104 6.30 -0.74 -5.73
C GLY A 104 5.77 0.60 -5.23
N GLY A 105 6.65 1.57 -5.14
CA GLY A 105 6.37 2.90 -4.60
C GLY A 105 6.58 2.97 -3.08
N TYR A 106 6.38 4.16 -2.51
CA TYR A 106 6.59 4.40 -1.08
C TYR A 106 5.61 3.65 -0.18
N VAL A 107 4.46 3.23 -0.71
CA VAL A 107 3.43 2.49 0.04
C VAL A 107 3.83 1.04 0.25
N SER A 108 4.41 0.43 -0.76
CA SER A 108 4.69 -1.01 -0.80
C SER A 108 5.62 -1.46 0.33
N GLY A 109 6.73 -0.76 0.54
CA GLY A 109 7.73 -1.11 1.55
C GLY A 109 7.17 -1.18 2.97
N PRO A 110 6.54 -0.10 3.48
CA PRO A 110 5.96 -0.12 4.82
C PRO A 110 4.90 -1.19 5.03
N VAL A 111 4.06 -1.43 4.02
CA VAL A 111 3.01 -2.45 4.11
C VAL A 111 3.61 -3.85 4.17
N LEU A 112 4.54 -4.18 3.28
CA LEU A 112 5.19 -5.49 3.27
C LEU A 112 5.98 -5.74 4.55
N LYS A 113 6.69 -4.73 5.05
CA LYS A 113 7.46 -4.85 6.29
C LYS A 113 6.54 -5.15 7.48
N ALA A 114 5.44 -4.44 7.61
CA ALA A 114 4.47 -4.67 8.67
C ALA A 114 3.84 -6.06 8.55
N ALA A 115 3.47 -6.46 7.34
CA ALA A 115 2.88 -7.77 7.08
C ALA A 115 3.85 -8.90 7.47
N GLN A 116 5.12 -8.80 7.10
CA GLN A 116 6.14 -9.78 7.47
C GLN A 116 6.31 -9.89 8.99
N LYS A 117 6.37 -8.75 9.68
CA LYS A 117 6.48 -8.74 11.15
C LYS A 117 5.30 -9.40 11.84
N MET A 118 4.11 -9.31 11.25
CA MET A 118 2.88 -9.89 11.80
C MET A 118 2.66 -11.33 11.36
N GLY A 119 3.53 -11.90 10.53
CA GLY A 119 3.45 -13.28 10.08
C GLY A 119 2.57 -13.53 8.86
N PHE A 120 2.15 -12.48 8.15
CA PHE A 120 1.40 -12.64 6.90
C PHE A 120 2.32 -13.07 5.75
N LYS A 121 1.76 -13.83 4.81
CA LYS A 121 2.46 -14.17 3.57
C LYS A 121 2.59 -12.94 2.68
N THR A 122 3.76 -12.74 2.08
CA THR A 122 4.04 -11.58 1.22
C THR A 122 4.60 -12.00 -0.13
N ALA A 123 4.34 -11.15 -1.10
CA ALA A 123 4.89 -11.34 -2.46
C ALA A 123 5.27 -9.99 -3.10
#